data_d598af3cb028af73eb020054f7e27318
#
_entry.id   d598af3cb028af73eb020054f7e27318
#
_cell.length_a   1.000
_cell.length_b   1.000
_cell.length_c   1.000
_cell.angle_alpha   90.00
_cell.angle_beta   90.00
_cell.angle_gamma   90.00
#
_symmetry.space_group_name_H-M   'P 1'
#
loop_
_entity.id
_entity.type
_entity.pdbx_description
1 polymer ?
#
loop_
_entity_poly.entity_id
_entity_poly.type
_entity_poly.pdbx_seq_one_letter_code
_entity_poly.pdbx_strand_id
1 'polypeptide(L)'
;EDVEKIFRPFALSRKDLHGNISGSGVGLSITRTIIEHHKGTIQIQNNPPHGTCIHIELPWVFNPQYTISPTIIDEEDVRKEDIGQFPLKVNLLEKTILLVDDNPEILNYLKKELGKSFNILTATNGKEALGMLQQQNISLVVSDVMMPEIDGIELCKRIKTDHNLSHLPIILLTAKAMNLYIEEGFQAGADDYIVKPFKVSTLKIRIKNILNRQEKMKKIYGKQLSLKSAGIEVESIDKAFVDKYIAIVKENISNPDFNIDQLCKELAISRANLYRKVKAITTLSPAEMIRNIRLECASELLRNSQLTATEIAIQVGFGSYSHFSDFFKSIYGISPKKYKEQ
;
A
#
# COMPACT_ATOMS: atom_id res chain seq x y z
N GLU A 1 23.74 42.57 -12.86
CA GLU A 1 24.12 42.64 -11.40
C GLU A 1 23.02 42.15 -10.45
N ASP A 2 21.78 41.90 -10.92
CA ASP A 2 20.66 41.53 -10.01
C ASP A 2 20.29 40.05 -10.02
N VAL A 3 20.91 39.21 -10.84
CA VAL A 3 20.53 37.81 -11.04
C VAL A 3 20.78 36.95 -9.78
N GLU A 4 21.80 37.22 -8.99
CA GLU A 4 22.02 36.48 -7.75
C GLU A 4 21.06 36.85 -6.61
N LYS A 5 20.51 38.07 -6.66
CA LYS A 5 19.60 38.57 -5.59
C LYS A 5 18.24 37.86 -5.60
N ILE A 6 17.80 37.33 -6.74
CA ILE A 6 16.50 36.67 -6.87
C ILE A 6 16.46 35.30 -6.17
N PHE A 7 17.61 34.70 -5.83
CA PHE A 7 17.69 33.48 -5.06
C PHE A 7 17.71 33.70 -3.54
N ARG A 8 17.67 34.97 -3.07
CA ARG A 8 17.56 35.25 -1.65
C ARG A 8 16.12 35.03 -1.18
N PRO A 9 15.92 34.44 0.01
CA PRO A 9 14.58 34.32 0.58
C PRO A 9 13.91 35.71 0.64
N PHE A 10 12.64 35.77 0.25
CA PHE A 10 11.83 36.99 0.22
C PHE A 10 12.30 38.05 -0.79
N ALA A 11 13.13 37.69 -1.77
CA ALA A 11 13.45 38.55 -2.89
C ALA A 11 12.22 38.75 -3.77
N LEU A 12 11.59 39.92 -3.67
CA LEU A 12 10.46 40.31 -4.51
C LEU A 12 10.98 41.18 -5.67
N SER A 13 10.65 40.80 -6.90
CA SER A 13 10.84 41.66 -8.07
C SER A 13 9.92 42.89 -8.00
N ARG A 14 10.33 43.99 -8.62
CA ARG A 14 9.61 45.27 -8.61
C ARG A 14 8.13 45.09 -8.97
N LYS A 15 7.30 45.90 -8.28
CA LYS A 15 5.86 46.03 -8.48
C LYS A 15 5.47 46.05 -9.97
N ASP A 16 4.57 45.17 -10.36
CA ASP A 16 3.81 45.33 -11.60
C ASP A 16 3.04 46.63 -11.57
N LEU A 17 2.83 47.24 -12.75
CA LEU A 17 2.12 48.52 -12.97
C LEU A 17 0.70 48.58 -12.33
N HIS A 18 0.20 47.51 -11.75
CA HIS A 18 -1.10 47.35 -11.08
C HIS A 18 -1.02 47.07 -9.59
N GLY A 19 0.16 47.10 -8.97
CA GLY A 19 0.30 47.06 -7.51
C GLY A 19 0.07 45.70 -6.83
N ASN A 20 -0.14 44.59 -7.54
CA ASN A 20 -0.33 43.26 -6.98
C ASN A 20 0.99 42.52 -6.92
N ILE A 21 1.41 42.15 -5.71
CA ILE A 21 2.54 41.27 -5.46
C ILE A 21 2.00 39.83 -5.47
N SER A 22 2.24 39.10 -6.55
CA SER A 22 1.90 37.69 -6.64
C SER A 22 3.15 36.86 -6.37
N GLY A 23 3.24 36.27 -5.19
CA GLY A 23 4.29 35.30 -4.80
C GLY A 23 4.95 35.60 -3.46
N SER A 24 5.29 34.53 -2.71
CA SER A 24 5.96 34.62 -1.40
C SER A 24 7.46 34.98 -1.46
N GLY A 25 8.04 35.06 -2.67
CA GLY A 25 9.47 35.28 -2.86
C GLY A 25 10.40 34.17 -2.32
N VAL A 26 9.85 33.00 -2.00
CA VAL A 26 10.60 31.89 -1.39
C VAL A 26 10.90 30.76 -2.39
N GLY A 27 10.15 30.69 -3.51
CA GLY A 27 10.22 29.58 -4.45
C GLY A 27 11.62 29.33 -5.04
N LEU A 28 12.27 30.39 -5.56
CA LEU A 28 13.60 30.26 -6.16
C LEU A 28 14.70 29.97 -5.16
N SER A 29 14.59 30.44 -3.92
CA SER A 29 15.55 30.11 -2.85
C SER A 29 15.46 28.64 -2.44
N ILE A 30 14.25 28.08 -2.35
CA ILE A 30 14.02 26.66 -2.08
C ILE A 30 14.54 25.80 -3.25
N THR A 31 14.24 26.19 -4.49
CA THR A 31 14.74 25.51 -5.69
C THR A 31 16.27 25.42 -5.70
N ARG A 32 16.95 26.53 -5.40
CA ARG A 32 18.40 26.55 -5.30
C ARG A 32 18.92 25.60 -4.22
N THR A 33 18.33 25.65 -3.03
CA THR A 33 18.69 24.75 -1.92
C THR A 33 18.55 23.28 -2.29
N ILE A 34 17.46 22.91 -2.96
CA ILE A 34 17.23 21.53 -3.42
C ILE A 34 18.31 21.10 -4.41
N ILE A 35 18.61 21.94 -5.40
CA ILE A 35 19.64 21.64 -6.42
C ILE A 35 21.02 21.51 -5.79
N GLU A 36 21.40 22.40 -4.88
CA GLU A 36 22.65 22.36 -4.14
C GLU A 36 22.76 21.10 -3.25
N HIS A 37 21.68 20.70 -2.60
CA HIS A 37 21.63 19.43 -1.85
C HIS A 37 21.87 18.20 -2.73
N HIS A 38 21.45 18.28 -3.99
CA HIS A 38 21.75 17.25 -5.01
C HIS A 38 23.11 17.45 -5.66
N LYS A 39 23.98 18.35 -5.13
CA LYS A 39 25.30 18.69 -5.68
C LYS A 39 25.25 19.21 -7.10
N GLY A 40 24.13 19.81 -7.50
CA GLY A 40 23.90 20.44 -8.78
C GLY A 40 24.17 21.95 -8.76
N THR A 41 24.06 22.57 -9.93
CA THR A 41 24.18 24.02 -10.12
C THR A 41 22.94 24.58 -10.80
N ILE A 42 22.58 25.84 -10.47
CA ILE A 42 21.50 26.58 -11.12
C ILE A 42 22.03 27.95 -11.58
N GLN A 43 21.76 28.28 -12.83
CA GLN A 43 22.13 29.57 -13.44
C GLN A 43 20.90 30.18 -14.13
N ILE A 44 20.84 31.50 -14.09
CA ILE A 44 19.75 32.24 -14.74
C ILE A 44 20.35 33.25 -15.72
N GLN A 45 19.82 33.29 -16.94
CA GLN A 45 20.24 34.19 -17.99
C GLN A 45 19.02 34.87 -18.62
N ASN A 46 19.18 36.13 -19.03
CA ASN A 46 18.17 36.80 -19.83
C ASN A 46 18.17 36.23 -21.24
N ASN A 47 17.00 35.99 -21.79
CA ASN A 47 16.81 35.50 -23.15
C ASN A 47 16.21 36.64 -24.01
N PRO A 48 17.02 37.39 -24.83
CA PRO A 48 16.51 38.45 -25.67
C PRO A 48 15.62 37.91 -26.80
N PRO A 49 14.54 38.64 -27.28
CA PRO A 49 14.16 39.99 -26.82
C PRO A 49 13.34 40.00 -25.54
N HIS A 50 12.70 38.91 -25.15
CA HIS A 50 11.92 38.80 -23.90
C HIS A 50 11.97 37.40 -23.36
N GLY A 51 12.28 37.27 -22.07
CA GLY A 51 12.25 35.95 -21.34
C GLY A 51 13.45 35.73 -20.43
N THR A 52 13.34 34.65 -19.64
CA THR A 52 14.37 34.21 -18.72
C THR A 52 14.69 32.75 -19.02
N CYS A 53 15.97 32.42 -19.19
CA CYS A 53 16.44 31.05 -19.31
C CYS A 53 17.02 30.62 -17.97
N ILE A 54 16.55 29.47 -17.46
CA ILE A 54 17.09 28.86 -16.23
C ILE A 54 17.81 27.59 -16.66
N HIS A 55 19.11 27.51 -16.37
CA HIS A 55 19.95 26.36 -16.63
C HIS A 55 20.24 25.61 -15.34
N ILE A 56 19.91 24.33 -15.28
CA ILE A 56 20.10 23.47 -14.11
C ILE A 56 20.96 22.29 -14.52
N GLU A 57 22.05 22.09 -13.81
CA GLU A 57 22.92 20.94 -13.95
C GLU A 57 22.85 20.09 -12.69
N LEU A 58 22.55 18.80 -12.83
CA LEU A 58 22.57 17.83 -11.75
C LEU A 58 23.58 16.74 -12.05
N PRO A 59 24.43 16.31 -11.09
CA PRO A 59 25.36 15.22 -11.31
C PRO A 59 24.58 13.93 -11.59
N TRP A 60 24.88 13.29 -12.70
CA TRP A 60 24.32 11.98 -13.02
C TRP A 60 25.00 10.93 -12.14
N VAL A 61 24.34 10.47 -11.09
CA VAL A 61 24.79 9.34 -10.28
C VAL A 61 24.14 8.07 -10.82
N PHE A 62 24.84 7.37 -11.68
CA PHE A 62 24.41 6.05 -12.14
C PHE A 62 24.58 5.05 -10.99
N ASN A 63 23.49 4.73 -10.29
CA ASN A 63 23.46 3.62 -9.37
C ASN A 63 22.80 2.42 -10.08
N PRO A 64 23.54 1.38 -10.46
CA PRO A 64 22.99 0.25 -11.22
C PRO A 64 21.92 -0.55 -10.47
N GLN A 65 21.70 -0.26 -9.19
CA GLN A 65 20.66 -0.91 -8.37
C GLN A 65 19.30 -0.21 -8.40
N TYR A 66 19.20 1.01 -8.96
CA TYR A 66 17.95 1.76 -9.07
C TYR A 66 17.79 2.31 -10.50
N THR A 67 17.33 1.49 -11.40
CA THR A 67 16.83 1.97 -12.70
C THR A 67 15.42 2.52 -12.50
N ILE A 68 15.31 3.79 -12.10
CA ILE A 68 14.09 4.56 -12.28
C ILE A 68 14.19 5.17 -13.67
N SER A 69 13.65 4.51 -14.67
CA SER A 69 13.44 5.12 -15.98
C SER A 69 12.31 6.13 -15.85
N PRO A 70 12.51 7.42 -16.15
CA PRO A 70 11.41 8.33 -16.38
C PRO A 70 10.75 7.94 -17.69
N THR A 71 9.79 7.07 -17.64
CA THR A 71 9.03 6.71 -18.83
C THR A 71 8.02 7.83 -19.10
N ILE A 72 8.42 8.79 -19.93
CA ILE A 72 7.44 9.41 -20.84
C ILE A 72 7.02 8.23 -21.72
N ILE A 73 5.84 7.67 -21.45
CA ILE A 73 5.29 6.57 -22.26
C ILE A 73 4.68 7.21 -23.50
N ASP A 74 5.45 7.34 -24.55
CA ASP A 74 4.92 7.39 -25.92
C ASP A 74 4.38 5.99 -26.25
N GLU A 75 3.19 5.92 -26.84
CA GLU A 75 2.37 4.73 -27.02
C GLU A 75 2.98 3.61 -27.92
N GLU A 76 4.23 3.73 -28.39
CA GLU A 76 4.82 2.77 -29.35
C GLU A 76 5.92 1.85 -28.83
N ASP A 77 6.43 2.02 -27.61
CA ASP A 77 7.55 1.20 -27.07
C ASP A 77 7.21 0.33 -25.86
N VAL A 78 6.10 -0.39 -25.90
CA VAL A 78 5.93 -1.58 -25.04
C VAL A 78 6.57 -2.77 -25.75
N ARG A 79 7.87 -2.75 -25.97
CA ARG A 79 8.62 -3.95 -26.34
C ARG A 79 9.02 -4.71 -25.07
N LYS A 80 8.52 -5.94 -25.06
CA LYS A 80 8.90 -7.04 -24.20
C LYS A 80 10.40 -7.07 -23.92
N GLU A 81 10.83 -6.74 -22.70
CA GLU A 81 12.08 -7.28 -22.16
C GLU A 81 12.08 -7.11 -20.63
N ASP A 82 12.28 -8.23 -19.93
CA ASP A 82 12.64 -8.39 -18.52
C ASP A 82 11.62 -8.01 -17.41
N ILE A 83 10.43 -8.56 -17.52
CA ILE A 83 9.67 -8.96 -16.33
C ILE A 83 10.04 -10.42 -16.07
N GLY A 84 10.84 -10.67 -15.04
CA GLY A 84 11.14 -12.02 -14.56
C GLY A 84 9.85 -12.84 -14.51
N GLN A 85 9.86 -13.97 -15.18
CA GLN A 85 8.75 -14.90 -15.41
C GLN A 85 8.12 -15.38 -14.09
N PHE A 86 7.08 -14.68 -13.64
CA PHE A 86 5.94 -15.28 -12.94
C PHE A 86 4.69 -14.49 -13.34
N PRO A 87 3.93 -14.94 -14.34
CA PRO A 87 2.62 -14.36 -14.63
C PRO A 87 1.66 -14.78 -13.52
N LEU A 88 1.57 -13.97 -12.46
CA LEU A 88 0.45 -14.02 -11.56
C LEU A 88 -0.77 -13.53 -12.36
N LYS A 89 -1.53 -14.45 -12.94
CA LYS A 89 -2.86 -14.16 -13.48
C LYS A 89 -3.78 -13.86 -12.29
N VAL A 90 -3.75 -12.60 -11.83
CA VAL A 90 -4.80 -12.10 -10.95
C VAL A 90 -6.08 -12.08 -11.77
N ASN A 91 -7.10 -12.81 -11.34
CA ASN A 91 -8.41 -12.74 -11.98
C ASN A 91 -9.02 -11.37 -11.64
N LEU A 92 -8.83 -10.41 -12.53
CA LEU A 92 -9.24 -9.01 -12.31
C LEU A 92 -10.77 -8.86 -12.25
N LEU A 93 -11.53 -9.77 -12.87
CA LEU A 93 -13.00 -9.76 -12.82
C LEU A 93 -13.55 -10.12 -11.43
N GLU A 94 -12.75 -10.77 -10.60
CA GLU A 94 -13.11 -11.05 -9.20
C GLU A 94 -12.78 -9.89 -8.25
N LYS A 95 -12.07 -8.85 -8.71
CA LYS A 95 -11.71 -7.69 -7.90
C LYS A 95 -12.79 -6.62 -7.97
N THR A 96 -13.32 -6.26 -6.80
CA THR A 96 -14.35 -5.21 -6.68
C THR A 96 -13.70 -3.87 -6.40
N ILE A 97 -13.95 -2.90 -7.24
CA ILE A 97 -13.47 -1.52 -7.11
C ILE A 97 -14.67 -0.64 -6.72
N LEU A 98 -14.52 0.15 -5.67
CA LEU A 98 -15.49 1.17 -5.28
C LEU A 98 -15.06 2.50 -5.89
N LEU A 99 -15.92 3.06 -6.74
CA LEU A 99 -15.77 4.42 -7.29
C LEU A 99 -16.62 5.38 -6.47
N VAL A 100 -16.02 6.48 -6.03
CA VAL A 100 -16.69 7.51 -5.21
C VAL A 100 -16.49 8.87 -5.88
N ASP A 101 -17.57 9.49 -6.34
CA ASP A 101 -17.57 10.80 -7.00
C ASP A 101 -18.98 11.37 -6.87
N ASP A 102 -19.15 12.65 -6.59
CA ASP A 102 -20.46 13.28 -6.47
C ASP A 102 -21.15 13.50 -7.82
N ASN A 103 -20.40 13.34 -8.91
CA ASN A 103 -20.94 13.47 -10.27
C ASN A 103 -21.38 12.10 -10.83
N PRO A 104 -22.70 11.84 -10.99
CA PRO A 104 -23.22 10.58 -11.49
C PRO A 104 -22.82 10.29 -12.95
N GLU A 105 -22.52 11.29 -13.76
CA GLU A 105 -22.10 11.09 -15.15
C GLU A 105 -20.69 10.51 -15.19
N ILE A 106 -19.78 11.01 -14.33
CA ILE A 106 -18.42 10.49 -14.18
C ILE A 106 -18.47 9.05 -13.67
N LEU A 107 -19.29 8.76 -12.65
CA LEU A 107 -19.47 7.41 -12.13
C LEU A 107 -19.96 6.44 -13.22
N ASN A 108 -20.98 6.82 -13.99
CA ASN A 108 -21.52 6.00 -15.06
C ASN A 108 -20.50 5.75 -16.17
N TYR A 109 -19.74 6.78 -16.56
CA TYR A 109 -18.68 6.64 -17.55
C TYR A 109 -17.57 5.71 -17.08
N LEU A 110 -17.03 5.93 -15.87
CA LEU A 110 -15.98 5.09 -15.30
C LEU A 110 -16.46 3.66 -15.07
N LYS A 111 -17.69 3.48 -14.58
CA LYS A 111 -18.31 2.15 -14.40
C LYS A 111 -18.37 1.37 -15.71
N LYS A 112 -18.77 2.02 -16.80
CA LYS A 112 -18.83 1.41 -18.14
C LYS A 112 -17.45 0.99 -18.65
N GLU A 113 -16.45 1.85 -18.51
CA GLU A 113 -15.10 1.59 -19.04
C GLU A 113 -14.29 0.60 -18.19
N LEU A 114 -14.34 0.73 -16.86
CA LEU A 114 -13.62 -0.15 -15.94
C LEU A 114 -14.34 -1.49 -15.73
N GLY A 115 -15.67 -1.53 -15.88
CA GLY A 115 -16.50 -2.73 -15.73
C GLY A 115 -16.16 -3.84 -16.73
N LYS A 116 -15.48 -3.51 -17.83
CA LYS A 116 -14.90 -4.51 -18.76
C LYS A 116 -13.78 -5.36 -18.12
N SER A 117 -13.25 -4.96 -16.98
CA SER A 117 -12.07 -5.58 -16.35
C SER A 117 -12.21 -5.83 -14.85
N PHE A 118 -13.12 -5.16 -14.17
CA PHE A 118 -13.32 -5.22 -12.72
C PHE A 118 -14.81 -5.29 -12.40
N ASN A 119 -15.15 -5.81 -11.24
CA ASN A 119 -16.47 -5.59 -10.65
C ASN A 119 -16.53 -4.17 -10.08
N ILE A 120 -17.53 -3.36 -10.46
CA ILE A 120 -17.58 -1.93 -10.09
C ILE A 120 -18.80 -1.66 -9.22
N LEU A 121 -18.55 -1.11 -8.04
CA LEU A 121 -19.54 -0.48 -7.18
C LEU A 121 -19.33 1.04 -7.21
N THR A 122 -20.41 1.78 -6.97
CA THR A 122 -20.39 3.25 -7.04
C THR A 122 -21.05 3.83 -5.79
N ALA A 123 -20.50 4.92 -5.27
CA ALA A 123 -21.05 5.73 -4.19
C ALA A 123 -20.97 7.21 -4.59
N THR A 124 -21.93 8.01 -4.18
CA THR A 124 -22.04 9.44 -4.54
C THR A 124 -21.38 10.37 -3.53
N ASN A 125 -20.98 9.86 -2.39
CA ASN A 125 -20.27 10.61 -1.33
C ASN A 125 -19.51 9.66 -0.39
N GLY A 126 -18.64 10.22 0.45
CA GLY A 126 -17.83 9.45 1.37
C GLY A 126 -18.61 8.70 2.44
N LYS A 127 -19.80 9.19 2.84
CA LYS A 127 -20.67 8.53 3.84
C LYS A 127 -21.27 7.24 3.28
N GLU A 128 -21.79 7.29 2.06
CA GLU A 128 -22.29 6.11 1.35
C GLU A 128 -21.17 5.09 1.14
N ALA A 129 -19.98 5.58 0.74
CA ALA A 129 -18.79 4.74 0.57
C ALA A 129 -18.42 3.98 1.85
N LEU A 130 -18.38 4.65 3.02
CA LEU A 130 -18.11 4.01 4.31
C LEU A 130 -19.14 2.93 4.67
N GLY A 131 -20.42 3.18 4.39
CA GLY A 131 -21.48 2.19 4.58
C GLY A 131 -21.27 0.93 3.72
N MET A 132 -20.88 1.10 2.45
CA MET A 132 -20.59 0.00 1.54
C MET A 132 -19.33 -0.78 1.96
N LEU A 133 -18.29 -0.10 2.44
CA LEU A 133 -17.05 -0.72 2.93
C LEU A 133 -17.28 -1.66 4.11
N GLN A 134 -18.30 -1.41 4.93
CA GLN A 134 -18.65 -2.29 6.04
C GLN A 134 -19.37 -3.57 5.59
N GLN A 135 -20.13 -3.50 4.50
CA GLN A 135 -21.02 -4.58 4.05
C GLN A 135 -20.43 -5.41 2.89
N GLN A 136 -19.63 -4.80 2.03
CA GLN A 136 -19.13 -5.38 0.79
C GLN A 136 -17.64 -5.72 0.87
N ASN A 137 -17.22 -6.73 0.11
CA ASN A 137 -15.80 -7.09 -0.02
C ASN A 137 -15.15 -6.27 -1.15
N ILE A 138 -14.61 -5.11 -0.79
CA ILE A 138 -13.99 -4.17 -1.72
C ILE A 138 -12.48 -4.41 -1.75
N SER A 139 -11.88 -4.39 -2.94
CA SER A 139 -10.46 -4.65 -3.18
C SER A 139 -9.64 -3.35 -3.29
N LEU A 140 -10.26 -2.25 -3.72
CA LEU A 140 -9.62 -0.94 -3.90
C LEU A 140 -10.69 0.15 -3.98
N VAL A 141 -10.39 1.32 -3.44
CA VAL A 141 -11.25 2.53 -3.54
C VAL A 141 -10.61 3.51 -4.52
N VAL A 142 -11.41 4.11 -5.39
CA VAL A 142 -11.06 5.28 -6.20
C VAL A 142 -12.02 6.39 -5.82
N SER A 143 -11.52 7.47 -5.25
CA SER A 143 -12.36 8.56 -4.74
C SER A 143 -11.98 9.89 -5.35
N ASP A 144 -12.96 10.69 -5.74
CA ASP A 144 -12.71 12.12 -5.91
C ASP A 144 -12.31 12.74 -4.58
N VAL A 145 -11.48 13.77 -4.64
CA VAL A 145 -11.09 14.57 -3.47
C VAL A 145 -12.23 15.51 -3.07
N MET A 146 -12.83 16.16 -4.04
CA MET A 146 -13.81 17.22 -3.80
C MET A 146 -15.24 16.67 -3.84
N MET A 147 -15.78 16.32 -2.69
CA MET A 147 -17.16 15.82 -2.55
C MET A 147 -17.84 16.45 -1.33
N PRO A 148 -19.19 16.59 -1.35
CA PRO A 148 -19.92 17.08 -0.21
C PRO A 148 -19.93 16.08 0.97
N GLU A 149 -20.21 16.55 2.18
CA GLU A 149 -20.30 15.86 3.46
C GLU A 149 -18.95 15.30 3.94
N ILE A 150 -18.46 14.24 3.35
CA ILE A 150 -17.17 13.62 3.61
C ILE A 150 -16.38 13.65 2.31
N ASP A 151 -15.35 14.47 2.26
CA ASP A 151 -14.45 14.56 1.12
C ASP A 151 -13.53 13.34 0.99
N GLY A 152 -12.81 13.24 -0.15
CA GLY A 152 -11.95 12.08 -0.41
C GLY A 152 -10.76 11.96 0.55
N ILE A 153 -10.26 13.07 1.09
CA ILE A 153 -9.15 13.08 2.05
C ILE A 153 -9.63 12.57 3.41
N GLU A 154 -10.76 13.06 3.88
CA GLU A 154 -11.37 12.60 5.13
C GLU A 154 -11.80 11.13 5.01
N LEU A 155 -12.35 10.71 3.85
CA LEU A 155 -12.64 9.31 3.56
C LEU A 155 -11.36 8.46 3.65
N CYS A 156 -10.26 8.92 3.05
CA CYS A 156 -8.97 8.26 3.11
C CYS A 156 -8.47 8.12 4.57
N LYS A 157 -8.48 9.20 5.33
CA LYS A 157 -8.09 9.19 6.76
C LYS A 157 -8.90 8.15 7.54
N ARG A 158 -10.23 8.12 7.37
CA ARG A 158 -11.09 7.15 8.05
C ARG A 158 -10.80 5.72 7.65
N ILE A 159 -10.58 5.44 6.36
CA ILE A 159 -10.18 4.12 5.89
C ILE A 159 -8.83 3.71 6.51
N LYS A 160 -7.83 4.59 6.48
CA LYS A 160 -6.47 4.27 6.94
C LYS A 160 -6.34 4.19 8.47
N THR A 161 -7.19 4.89 9.22
CA THR A 161 -7.22 4.80 10.69
C THR A 161 -8.12 3.69 11.23
N ASP A 162 -9.05 3.17 10.45
CA ASP A 162 -9.90 2.04 10.85
C ASP A 162 -9.11 0.74 10.79
N HIS A 163 -8.98 0.05 11.92
CA HIS A 163 -8.31 -1.24 12.04
C HIS A 163 -8.83 -2.32 11.07
N ASN A 164 -10.09 -2.22 10.62
CA ASN A 164 -10.69 -3.19 9.72
C ASN A 164 -10.46 -2.84 8.24
N LEU A 165 -10.22 -1.58 7.93
CA LEU A 165 -10.16 -1.04 6.57
C LEU A 165 -8.76 -0.58 6.16
N SER A 166 -7.81 -0.41 7.09
CA SER A 166 -6.45 0.12 6.85
C SER A 166 -5.70 -0.56 5.72
N HIS A 167 -5.94 -1.86 5.50
CA HIS A 167 -5.35 -2.65 4.41
C HIS A 167 -5.90 -2.32 3.01
N LEU A 168 -7.01 -1.56 2.91
CA LEU A 168 -7.60 -1.20 1.63
C LEU A 168 -6.80 -0.09 0.95
N PRO A 169 -6.35 -0.31 -0.30
CA PRO A 169 -5.73 0.75 -1.07
C PRO A 169 -6.77 1.77 -1.54
N ILE A 170 -6.35 3.02 -1.57
CA ILE A 170 -7.15 4.12 -2.07
C ILE A 170 -6.36 4.97 -3.06
N ILE A 171 -6.98 5.26 -4.21
CA ILE A 171 -6.50 6.20 -5.22
C ILE A 171 -7.36 7.45 -5.12
N LEU A 172 -6.74 8.61 -4.97
CA LEU A 172 -7.44 9.89 -4.97
C LEU A 172 -7.37 10.55 -6.35
N LEU A 173 -8.52 11.02 -6.82
CA LEU A 173 -8.63 11.82 -8.05
C LEU A 173 -8.67 13.30 -7.66
N THR A 174 -7.76 14.12 -8.17
CA THR A 174 -7.60 15.51 -7.73
C THR A 174 -7.54 16.48 -8.90
N ALA A 175 -7.98 17.72 -8.72
CA ALA A 175 -7.82 18.79 -9.71
C ALA A 175 -6.39 19.36 -9.63
N LYS A 176 -5.83 19.74 -10.80
CA LYS A 176 -4.43 20.19 -10.97
C LYS A 176 -4.01 21.41 -10.12
N ALA A 177 -4.94 22.18 -9.59
CA ALA A 177 -4.66 23.43 -8.87
C ALA A 177 -4.36 23.26 -7.37
N MET A 178 -4.30 22.04 -6.83
CA MET A 178 -4.32 21.80 -5.39
C MET A 178 -3.09 21.03 -4.89
N ASN A 179 -1.89 21.58 -5.10
CA ASN A 179 -0.66 21.01 -4.52
C ASN A 179 -0.73 20.86 -2.98
N LEU A 180 -1.48 21.70 -2.29
CA LEU A 180 -1.75 21.58 -0.85
C LEU A 180 -2.51 20.29 -0.48
N TYR A 181 -3.48 19.86 -1.30
CA TYR A 181 -4.23 18.63 -1.05
C TYR A 181 -3.44 17.34 -1.38
N ILE A 182 -2.40 17.45 -2.19
CA ILE A 182 -1.49 16.32 -2.45
C ILE A 182 -0.68 16.01 -1.19
N GLU A 183 -0.16 17.02 -0.49
CA GLU A 183 0.57 16.84 0.77
C GLU A 183 -0.35 16.32 1.89
N GLU A 184 -1.54 16.90 2.05
CA GLU A 184 -2.52 16.43 3.03
C GLU A 184 -3.01 15.00 2.74
N GLY A 185 -3.17 14.65 1.48
CA GLY A 185 -3.56 13.33 1.08
C GLY A 185 -2.44 12.29 1.26
N PHE A 186 -1.15 12.63 1.01
CA PHE A 186 -0.02 11.77 1.37
C PHE A 186 0.04 11.57 2.89
N GLN A 187 -0.18 12.61 3.68
CA GLN A 187 -0.31 12.49 5.14
C GLN A 187 -1.53 11.68 5.55
N ALA A 188 -2.60 11.66 4.74
CA ALA A 188 -3.77 10.81 4.94
C ALA A 188 -3.52 9.34 4.60
N GLY A 189 -2.38 8.98 3.98
CA GLY A 189 -2.00 7.60 3.67
C GLY A 189 -2.58 7.06 2.37
N ALA A 190 -2.96 7.90 1.39
CA ALA A 190 -3.41 7.42 0.09
C ALA A 190 -2.28 6.67 -0.66
N ASP A 191 -2.65 5.59 -1.36
CA ASP A 191 -1.68 4.73 -2.06
C ASP A 191 -1.26 5.30 -3.43
N ASP A 192 -2.09 6.16 -4.03
CA ASP A 192 -1.79 6.84 -5.27
C ASP A 192 -2.70 8.07 -5.50
N TYR A 193 -2.28 8.94 -6.43
CA TYR A 193 -3.01 10.14 -6.86
C TYR A 193 -3.06 10.23 -8.38
N ILE A 194 -4.20 10.67 -8.89
CA ILE A 194 -4.37 10.93 -10.32
C ILE A 194 -4.95 12.32 -10.49
N VAL A 195 -4.23 13.16 -11.23
CA VAL A 195 -4.67 14.53 -11.53
C VAL A 195 -5.70 14.52 -12.66
N LYS A 196 -6.85 15.16 -12.45
CA LYS A 196 -7.86 15.44 -13.50
C LYS A 196 -7.39 16.60 -14.38
N PRO A 197 -7.54 16.51 -15.75
CA PRO A 197 -8.12 15.41 -16.52
C PRO A 197 -7.14 14.25 -16.74
N PHE A 198 -7.64 13.01 -16.73
CA PHE A 198 -6.85 11.79 -16.93
C PHE A 198 -7.47 10.86 -17.99
N LYS A 199 -6.64 10.02 -18.59
CA LYS A 199 -7.10 8.92 -19.44
C LYS A 199 -7.55 7.73 -18.56
N VAL A 200 -8.68 7.09 -18.91
CA VAL A 200 -9.15 5.90 -18.16
C VAL A 200 -8.15 4.74 -18.23
N SER A 201 -7.39 4.64 -19.34
CA SER A 201 -6.28 3.67 -19.45
C SER A 201 -5.23 3.85 -18.35
N THR A 202 -4.87 5.08 -18.00
CA THR A 202 -3.93 5.40 -16.91
C THR A 202 -4.49 4.95 -15.57
N LEU A 203 -5.74 5.27 -15.24
CA LEU A 203 -6.40 4.81 -14.01
C LEU A 203 -6.42 3.27 -13.95
N LYS A 204 -6.76 2.60 -15.04
CA LYS A 204 -6.77 1.13 -15.14
C LYS A 204 -5.40 0.51 -14.87
N ILE A 205 -4.33 1.09 -15.40
CA ILE A 205 -2.94 0.62 -15.16
C ILE A 205 -2.58 0.78 -13.69
N ARG A 206 -2.88 1.92 -13.07
CA ARG A 206 -2.59 2.18 -11.66
C ARG A 206 -3.33 1.23 -10.73
N ILE A 207 -4.63 1.01 -10.96
CA ILE A 207 -5.42 0.01 -10.23
C ILE A 207 -4.74 -1.38 -10.33
N LYS A 208 -4.38 -1.82 -11.54
CA LYS A 208 -3.69 -3.10 -11.75
C LYS A 208 -2.37 -3.19 -11.00
N ASN A 209 -1.56 -2.15 -11.04
CA ASN A 209 -0.26 -2.14 -10.38
C ASN A 209 -0.39 -2.25 -8.87
N ILE A 210 -1.33 -1.52 -8.26
CA ILE A 210 -1.60 -1.59 -6.82
C ILE A 210 -2.08 -2.98 -6.43
N LEU A 211 -3.07 -3.53 -7.13
CA LEU A 211 -3.59 -4.88 -6.86
C LEU A 211 -2.52 -5.97 -7.02
N ASN A 212 -1.69 -5.88 -8.06
CA ASN A 212 -0.59 -6.82 -8.28
C ASN A 212 0.49 -6.71 -7.18
N ARG A 213 0.80 -5.48 -6.73
CA ARG A 213 1.72 -5.25 -5.61
C ARG A 213 1.19 -5.88 -4.33
N GLN A 214 -0.10 -5.69 -4.01
CA GLN A 214 -0.74 -6.33 -2.86
C GLN A 214 -0.68 -7.86 -2.93
N GLU A 215 -1.01 -8.45 -4.08
CA GLU A 215 -0.95 -9.92 -4.24
C GLU A 215 0.48 -10.47 -4.09
N LYS A 216 1.49 -9.75 -4.58
CA LYS A 216 2.90 -10.11 -4.34
C LYS A 216 3.23 -10.07 -2.86
N MET A 217 2.84 -9.00 -2.16
CA MET A 217 3.07 -8.86 -0.72
C MET A 217 2.36 -9.97 0.07
N LYS A 218 1.09 -10.27 -0.22
CA LYS A 218 0.36 -11.37 0.42
C LYS A 218 1.09 -12.71 0.29
N LYS A 219 1.66 -13.03 -0.89
CA LYS A 219 2.41 -14.27 -1.09
C LYS A 219 3.70 -14.30 -0.31
N ILE A 220 4.39 -13.19 -0.20
CA ILE A 220 5.60 -13.07 0.61
C ILE A 220 5.25 -13.29 2.09
N TYR A 221 4.20 -12.63 2.61
CA TYR A 221 3.75 -12.84 3.99
C TYR A 221 3.28 -14.26 4.26
N GLY A 222 2.51 -14.86 3.35
CA GLY A 222 2.07 -16.26 3.48
C GLY A 222 3.24 -17.25 3.54
N LYS A 223 4.36 -16.96 2.87
CA LYS A 223 5.60 -17.76 2.95
C LYS A 223 6.46 -17.42 4.18
N GLN A 224 6.45 -16.17 4.64
CA GLN A 224 7.30 -15.70 5.75
C GLN A 224 6.76 -16.05 7.14
N LEU A 225 5.46 -16.25 7.31
CA LEU A 225 4.90 -16.92 8.50
C LEU A 225 5.39 -18.37 8.62
N SER A 226 6.07 -18.89 7.58
CA SER A 226 6.73 -20.20 7.57
C SER A 226 8.25 -20.11 7.75
N LEU A 227 8.89 -18.93 7.73
CA LEU A 227 10.35 -18.79 7.79
C LEU A 227 10.71 -17.42 8.42
N LYS A 228 11.37 -17.44 9.57
CA LYS A 228 11.98 -16.26 10.20
C LYS A 228 12.90 -15.52 9.23
N SER A 229 12.75 -14.21 9.23
CA SER A 229 13.74 -13.23 8.76
C SER A 229 13.65 -12.77 7.29
N ALA A 230 12.89 -11.72 7.05
CA ALA A 230 13.32 -10.67 6.14
C ALA A 230 12.59 -9.38 6.57
N GLY A 231 13.37 -8.36 6.94
CA GLY A 231 12.87 -7.04 7.31
C GLY A 231 12.16 -6.37 6.15
N ILE A 232 10.86 -6.56 6.08
CA ILE A 232 9.98 -5.87 5.14
C ILE A 232 9.15 -4.89 5.96
N GLU A 233 9.29 -3.61 5.67
CA GLU A 233 8.46 -2.54 6.23
C GLU A 233 7.02 -2.73 5.77
N VAL A 234 6.16 -3.09 6.71
CA VAL A 234 4.70 -3.09 6.57
C VAL A 234 4.20 -1.74 7.06
N GLU A 235 3.13 -1.24 6.48
CA GLU A 235 2.42 -0.10 7.06
C GLU A 235 2.14 -0.34 8.55
N SER A 236 2.46 0.61 9.41
CA SER A 236 2.58 0.46 10.86
C SER A 236 1.35 -0.15 11.55
N ILE A 237 0.14 0.10 11.03
CA ILE A 237 -1.13 -0.37 11.61
C ILE A 237 -1.38 -1.86 11.32
N ASP A 238 -1.05 -2.33 10.12
CA ASP A 238 -1.22 -3.74 9.77
C ASP A 238 -0.16 -4.62 10.46
N LYS A 239 1.04 -4.07 10.66
CA LYS A 239 2.08 -4.72 11.47
C LYS A 239 1.64 -4.87 12.92
N ALA A 240 1.12 -3.80 13.54
CA ALA A 240 0.62 -3.86 14.91
C ALA A 240 -0.51 -4.89 15.07
N PHE A 241 -1.40 -5.02 14.07
CA PHE A 241 -2.43 -6.05 14.07
C PHE A 241 -1.84 -7.46 14.01
N VAL A 242 -0.87 -7.71 13.11
CA VAL A 242 -0.21 -9.01 12.97
C VAL A 242 0.56 -9.36 14.24
N ASP A 243 1.30 -8.41 14.80
CA ASP A 243 2.06 -8.60 16.03
C ASP A 243 1.14 -8.93 17.22
N LYS A 244 0.02 -8.23 17.37
CA LYS A 244 -1.00 -8.51 18.38
C LYS A 244 -1.65 -9.90 18.18
N TYR A 245 -1.97 -10.23 16.91
CA TYR A 245 -2.50 -11.56 16.56
C TYR A 245 -1.54 -12.68 16.98
N ILE A 246 -0.25 -12.54 16.64
CA ILE A 246 0.80 -13.52 17.00
C ILE A 246 0.96 -13.61 18.51
N ALA A 247 0.97 -12.49 19.23
CA ALA A 247 1.09 -12.46 20.69
C ALA A 247 -0.06 -13.24 21.35
N ILE A 248 -1.31 -12.97 20.97
CA ILE A 248 -2.49 -13.66 21.51
C ILE A 248 -2.42 -15.18 21.25
N VAL A 249 -2.03 -15.60 20.03
CA VAL A 249 -1.90 -17.02 19.72
C VAL A 249 -0.78 -17.66 20.53
N LYS A 250 0.35 -16.96 20.74
CA LYS A 250 1.48 -17.47 21.55
C LYS A 250 1.12 -17.58 23.03
N GLU A 251 0.36 -16.63 23.58
CA GLU A 251 -0.16 -16.71 24.96
C GLU A 251 -1.10 -17.91 25.17
N ASN A 252 -1.83 -18.30 24.14
CA ASN A 252 -2.76 -19.42 24.16
C ASN A 252 -2.19 -20.67 23.44
N ILE A 253 -0.87 -20.78 23.28
CA ILE A 253 -0.25 -21.78 22.40
C ILE A 253 -0.56 -23.22 22.82
N SER A 254 -0.55 -23.50 24.11
CA SER A 254 -0.78 -24.83 24.68
C SER A 254 -2.26 -25.21 24.83
N ASN A 255 -3.18 -24.27 24.59
CA ASN A 255 -4.60 -24.52 24.70
C ASN A 255 -5.14 -25.12 23.39
N PRO A 256 -5.50 -26.42 23.31
CA PRO A 256 -6.03 -27.03 22.11
C PRO A 256 -7.41 -26.51 21.72
N ASP A 257 -8.17 -25.96 22.67
CA ASP A 257 -9.51 -25.43 22.47
C ASP A 257 -9.52 -23.96 22.06
N PHE A 258 -8.34 -23.32 21.99
CA PHE A 258 -8.23 -21.94 21.53
C PHE A 258 -8.67 -21.84 20.06
N ASN A 259 -9.73 -21.07 19.84
CA ASN A 259 -10.42 -20.99 18.57
C ASN A 259 -10.57 -19.55 18.06
N ILE A 260 -11.15 -19.42 16.85
CA ILE A 260 -11.32 -18.14 16.17
C ILE A 260 -12.25 -17.20 16.96
N ASP A 261 -13.25 -17.71 17.66
CA ASP A 261 -14.20 -16.88 18.39
C ASP A 261 -13.57 -16.25 19.64
N GLN A 262 -12.66 -16.97 20.30
CA GLN A 262 -11.85 -16.43 21.39
C GLN A 262 -10.89 -15.37 20.88
N LEU A 263 -10.19 -15.64 19.76
CA LEU A 263 -9.30 -14.68 19.12
C LEU A 263 -10.05 -13.40 18.70
N CYS A 264 -11.26 -13.51 18.17
CA CYS A 264 -12.11 -12.36 17.83
C CYS A 264 -12.43 -11.48 19.03
N LYS A 265 -12.72 -12.09 20.19
CA LYS A 265 -12.98 -11.37 21.44
C LYS A 265 -11.75 -10.58 21.89
N GLU A 266 -10.58 -11.20 21.88
CA GLU A 266 -9.33 -10.56 22.32
C GLU A 266 -8.84 -9.45 21.37
N LEU A 267 -9.09 -9.62 20.08
CA LEU A 267 -8.83 -8.59 19.07
C LEU A 267 -9.90 -7.50 19.00
N ALA A 268 -11.06 -7.68 19.68
CA ALA A 268 -12.22 -6.80 19.59
C ALA A 268 -12.72 -6.60 18.13
N ILE A 269 -12.77 -7.70 17.36
CA ILE A 269 -13.10 -7.69 15.93
C ILE A 269 -14.17 -8.76 15.64
N SER A 270 -15.09 -8.48 14.71
CA SER A 270 -16.05 -9.49 14.27
C SER A 270 -15.36 -10.60 13.46
N ARG A 271 -15.94 -11.80 13.47
CA ARG A 271 -15.42 -12.96 12.72
C ARG A 271 -15.27 -12.64 11.22
N ALA A 272 -16.27 -11.97 10.63
CA ALA A 272 -16.24 -11.58 9.23
C ALA A 272 -15.07 -10.62 8.93
N ASN A 273 -14.86 -9.63 9.79
CA ASN A 273 -13.77 -8.67 9.66
C ASN A 273 -12.40 -9.33 9.86
N LEU A 274 -12.27 -10.26 10.82
CA LEU A 274 -11.04 -11.03 11.02
C LEU A 274 -10.67 -11.80 9.75
N TYR A 275 -11.63 -12.52 9.15
CA TYR A 275 -11.40 -13.26 7.91
C TYR A 275 -11.00 -12.34 6.76
N ARG A 276 -11.69 -11.21 6.59
CA ARG A 276 -11.37 -10.22 5.54
C ARG A 276 -9.97 -9.65 5.72
N LYS A 277 -9.64 -9.21 6.94
CA LYS A 277 -8.34 -8.59 7.24
C LYS A 277 -7.18 -9.57 7.13
N VAL A 278 -7.27 -10.76 7.72
CA VAL A 278 -6.22 -11.77 7.61
C VAL A 278 -6.00 -12.17 6.14
N LYS A 279 -7.08 -12.40 5.39
CA LYS A 279 -6.99 -12.76 3.97
C LYS A 279 -6.51 -11.60 3.09
N ALA A 280 -6.71 -10.35 3.51
CA ALA A 280 -6.20 -9.17 2.81
C ALA A 280 -4.70 -8.97 3.03
N ILE A 281 -4.20 -9.22 4.23
CA ILE A 281 -2.78 -9.07 4.59
C ILE A 281 -1.98 -10.31 4.18
N THR A 282 -2.57 -11.52 4.34
CA THR A 282 -1.93 -12.81 4.03
C THR A 282 -2.77 -13.59 3.01
N THR A 283 -2.25 -14.68 2.47
CA THR A 283 -3.06 -15.60 1.65
C THR A 283 -3.83 -16.62 2.50
N LEU A 284 -3.60 -16.63 3.82
CA LEU A 284 -4.08 -17.64 4.75
C LEU A 284 -5.47 -17.28 5.31
N SER A 285 -6.20 -18.30 5.72
CA SER A 285 -7.34 -18.12 6.63
C SER A 285 -6.84 -17.89 8.07
N PRO A 286 -7.66 -17.33 8.98
CA PRO A 286 -7.29 -17.19 10.39
C PRO A 286 -6.92 -18.53 11.04
N ALA A 287 -7.62 -19.62 10.72
CA ALA A 287 -7.30 -20.94 11.24
C ALA A 287 -5.94 -21.47 10.77
N GLU A 288 -5.62 -21.26 9.49
CA GLU A 288 -4.31 -21.60 8.93
C GLU A 288 -3.18 -20.77 9.57
N MET A 289 -3.44 -19.49 9.85
CA MET A 289 -2.48 -18.62 10.50
C MET A 289 -2.19 -19.08 11.96
N ILE A 290 -3.23 -19.41 12.75
CA ILE A 290 -3.04 -20.01 14.09
C ILE A 290 -2.20 -21.28 13.99
N ARG A 291 -2.56 -22.18 13.07
CA ARG A 291 -1.84 -23.44 12.87
C ARG A 291 -0.37 -23.22 12.50
N ASN A 292 -0.08 -22.29 11.61
CA ASN A 292 1.29 -22.00 11.19
C ASN A 292 2.13 -21.43 12.33
N ILE A 293 1.57 -20.56 13.17
CA ILE A 293 2.23 -20.04 14.38
C ILE A 293 2.56 -21.20 15.35
N ARG A 294 1.62 -22.14 15.56
CA ARG A 294 1.85 -23.32 16.38
C ARG A 294 2.98 -24.20 15.82
N LEU A 295 3.01 -24.41 14.50
CA LEU A 295 4.06 -25.20 13.85
C LEU A 295 5.42 -24.49 13.87
N GLU A 296 5.47 -23.18 13.82
CA GLU A 296 6.70 -22.40 13.99
C GLU A 296 7.27 -22.56 15.41
N CYS A 297 6.43 -22.39 16.44
CA CYS A 297 6.83 -22.65 17.82
C CYS A 297 7.31 -24.11 18.02
N ALA A 298 6.62 -25.07 17.38
CA ALA A 298 7.04 -26.47 17.42
C ALA A 298 8.42 -26.68 16.79
N SER A 299 8.71 -26.01 15.66
CA SER A 299 10.02 -26.12 15.00
C SER A 299 11.15 -25.58 15.85
N GLU A 300 10.90 -24.52 16.64
CA GLU A 300 11.86 -23.98 17.61
C GLU A 300 12.10 -24.97 18.79
N LEU A 301 11.02 -25.55 19.31
CA LEU A 301 11.11 -26.53 20.38
C LEU A 301 11.81 -27.82 19.93
N LEU A 302 11.57 -28.29 18.71
CA LEU A 302 12.24 -29.46 18.15
C LEU A 302 13.77 -29.28 18.07
N ARG A 303 14.24 -28.06 17.79
CA ARG A 303 15.68 -27.73 17.69
C ARG A 303 16.33 -27.52 19.06
N ASN A 304 15.58 -26.89 20.00
CA ASN A 304 16.17 -26.32 21.21
C ASN A 304 15.79 -27.07 22.49
N SER A 305 14.96 -28.13 22.41
CA SER A 305 14.52 -28.88 23.61
C SER A 305 14.80 -30.38 23.53
N GLN A 306 14.77 -31.04 24.70
CA GLN A 306 14.87 -32.50 24.79
C GLN A 306 13.50 -33.20 24.68
N LEU A 307 12.40 -32.45 24.56
CA LEU A 307 11.04 -32.99 24.49
C LEU A 307 10.86 -33.87 23.25
N THR A 308 10.10 -34.92 23.38
CA THR A 308 9.70 -35.76 22.24
C THR A 308 8.77 -34.98 21.28
N ALA A 309 8.71 -35.39 20.03
CA ALA A 309 7.81 -34.78 19.06
C ALA A 309 6.33 -34.85 19.48
N THR A 310 5.96 -35.87 20.28
CA THR A 310 4.60 -36.03 20.83
C THR A 310 4.32 -35.00 21.92
N GLU A 311 5.26 -34.83 22.84
CA GLU A 311 5.14 -33.81 23.89
C GLU A 311 5.09 -32.42 23.34
N ILE A 312 5.91 -32.13 22.30
CA ILE A 312 5.90 -30.84 21.62
C ILE A 312 4.55 -30.61 20.94
N ALA A 313 3.96 -31.62 20.28
CA ALA A 313 2.63 -31.48 19.66
C ALA A 313 1.56 -31.03 20.68
N ILE A 314 1.57 -31.63 21.87
CA ILE A 314 0.66 -31.29 22.97
C ILE A 314 0.97 -29.87 23.47
N GLN A 315 2.24 -29.55 23.69
CA GLN A 315 2.68 -28.26 24.23
C GLN A 315 2.33 -27.08 23.29
N VAL A 316 2.28 -27.30 21.98
CA VAL A 316 1.87 -26.28 21.01
C VAL A 316 0.37 -26.38 20.64
N GLY A 317 -0.43 -27.13 21.43
CA GLY A 317 -1.88 -27.13 21.33
C GLY A 317 -2.47 -27.96 20.18
N PHE A 318 -1.78 -28.99 19.70
CA PHE A 318 -2.37 -29.99 18.82
C PHE A 318 -3.03 -31.10 19.62
N GLY A 319 -4.31 -31.35 19.35
CA GLY A 319 -5.05 -32.44 20.03
C GLY A 319 -4.64 -33.85 19.55
N SER A 320 -3.86 -33.96 18.46
CA SER A 320 -3.43 -35.24 17.89
C SER A 320 -2.06 -35.12 17.24
N TYR A 321 -1.17 -36.07 17.56
CA TYR A 321 0.15 -36.14 16.93
C TYR A 321 0.08 -36.43 15.44
N SER A 322 -0.90 -37.19 14.98
CA SER A 322 -1.07 -37.46 13.54
C SER A 322 -1.31 -36.16 12.76
N HIS A 323 -2.28 -35.37 13.19
CA HIS A 323 -2.56 -34.09 12.56
C HIS A 323 -1.37 -33.14 12.62
N PHE A 324 -0.67 -33.10 13.77
CA PHE A 324 0.57 -32.29 13.91
C PHE A 324 1.62 -32.74 12.88
N SER A 325 1.90 -34.04 12.79
CA SER A 325 2.93 -34.60 11.92
C SER A 325 2.63 -34.32 10.44
N ASP A 326 1.35 -34.47 10.03
CA ASP A 326 0.91 -34.24 8.64
C ASP A 326 1.07 -32.76 8.26
N PHE A 327 0.60 -31.85 9.11
CA PHE A 327 0.75 -30.41 8.86
C PHE A 327 2.21 -29.96 8.91
N PHE A 328 3.00 -30.49 9.86
CA PHE A 328 4.41 -30.18 9.94
C PHE A 328 5.15 -30.61 8.67
N LYS A 329 4.91 -31.83 8.21
CA LYS A 329 5.49 -32.37 6.98
C LYS A 329 5.05 -31.55 5.74
N SER A 330 3.82 -31.07 5.69
CA SER A 330 3.34 -30.26 4.57
C SER A 330 4.06 -28.91 4.45
N ILE A 331 4.53 -28.33 5.59
CA ILE A 331 5.22 -27.05 5.61
C ILE A 331 6.73 -27.20 5.49
N TYR A 332 7.31 -28.13 6.27
CA TYR A 332 8.77 -28.29 6.39
C TYR A 332 9.35 -29.38 5.47
N GLY A 333 8.50 -30.13 4.75
CA GLY A 333 8.90 -31.17 3.81
C GLY A 333 9.32 -32.51 4.46
N ILE A 334 9.62 -32.52 5.78
CA ILE A 334 10.06 -33.70 6.55
C ILE A 334 9.25 -33.85 7.82
N SER A 335 9.23 -35.07 8.37
CA SER A 335 8.50 -35.34 9.61
C SER A 335 9.15 -34.63 10.82
N PRO A 336 8.38 -34.31 11.88
CA PRO A 336 8.92 -33.70 13.11
C PRO A 336 10.11 -34.47 13.72
N LYS A 337 10.06 -35.79 13.69
CA LYS A 337 11.13 -36.65 14.19
C LYS A 337 12.43 -36.44 13.40
N LYS A 338 12.35 -36.49 12.05
CA LYS A 338 13.51 -36.23 11.19
C LYS A 338 14.05 -34.81 11.30
N TYR A 339 13.17 -33.86 11.56
CA TYR A 339 13.54 -32.45 11.74
C TYR A 339 14.32 -32.21 13.03
N LYS A 340 14.04 -33.01 14.09
CA LYS A 340 14.75 -32.97 15.37
C LYS A 340 16.14 -33.59 15.29
N GLU A 341 16.33 -34.56 14.38
CA GLU A 341 17.59 -35.30 14.20
C GLU A 341 18.62 -34.52 13.32
N GLN A 342 18.23 -33.37 12.74
CA GLN A 342 19.10 -32.46 11.96
C GLN A 342 19.77 -31.39 12.86
#